data_b234d4d66dfd58e45ad9becab3fa4b6a
#
_entry.id   b234d4d66dfd58e45ad9becab3fa4b6a
#
_cell.length_a   1.000
_cell.length_b   1.000
_cell.length_c   1.000
_cell.angle_alpha   90.00
_cell.angle_beta   90.00
_cell.angle_gamma   90.00
#
_symmetry.space_group_name_H-M   'P 1'
#
loop_
_entity.id
_entity.type
_entity.pdbx_description
1 polymer ?
#
loop_
_entity_poly.entity_id
_entity_poly.type
_entity_poly.pdbx_seq_one_letter_code
_entity_poly.pdbx_strand_id
1 'polypeptide(L)'
;MNIIIGHTNTDLDCLGSIVLAKYLYPGYIPVKSHLIHPVAKKAENLFQNQINFINPKDLKSEHVENIVIVDTRTYSRVKEYFQFITNPDPNIEIYDHHPGDENNFPGAVIHYTSSGSNTSQLGLEIIKRGIPISAEDASIALAGIYADTGNFTHENVVEADFGVASFLLKSGADLNIVKTILTPLAAKYQITLFHELLNRLEYCTIHGHRVITSYWEIENEAEGLGAVVEKVFEVENQEVYFALFHFMKKNKTLIIARNQKHNIHLNEILKDFGGGGHEKAASATVKNQDGRTVYAKLLGYLDRLLTPAVTAAEIMSQPVKHIHQDASLMETSLYMEKISHTGLPVLGNDLNLVGFITLRDIMKGRRAQQMHAPVKAYMSRNIITTGPESTVWNIEELLFNHNIGHLPIVEDDKVVGIVTRTDFLDHKRSRSSTRQAVLQDMGLDVKEPVGSY
;
A
#
# COMPACT_ATOMS: atom_id res chain seq x y z
N MET A 1 -15.72 36.50 5.37
CA MET A 1 -14.63 35.95 4.50
C MET A 1 -14.91 34.53 4.11
N ASN A 2 -14.30 34.03 3.03
CA ASN A 2 -14.42 32.65 2.58
C ASN A 2 -13.05 31.97 2.66
N ILE A 3 -13.00 30.71 3.11
CA ILE A 3 -11.74 30.04 3.39
C ILE A 3 -11.66 28.65 2.78
N ILE A 4 -10.43 28.18 2.55
CA ILE A 4 -10.10 26.81 2.18
C ILE A 4 -9.26 26.20 3.32
N ILE A 5 -9.67 25.03 3.82
CA ILE A 5 -8.95 24.33 4.86
C ILE A 5 -8.70 22.88 4.43
N GLY A 6 -7.59 22.32 4.87
CA GLY A 6 -7.28 20.90 4.75
C GLY A 6 -7.18 20.26 6.12
N HIS A 7 -6.84 18.96 6.15
CA HIS A 7 -6.70 18.26 7.42
C HIS A 7 -5.44 18.64 8.21
N THR A 8 -5.50 18.47 9.54
CA THR A 8 -4.33 18.54 10.42
C THR A 8 -3.28 17.52 9.99
N ASN A 9 -2.00 17.91 10.05
CA ASN A 9 -0.87 17.20 9.45
C ASN A 9 -0.98 17.12 7.92
N THR A 10 -1.25 18.32 7.33
CA THR A 10 -1.39 18.52 5.88
C THR A 10 -0.27 17.82 5.12
N ASP A 11 -0.60 16.85 4.29
CA ASP A 11 0.32 16.14 3.40
C ASP A 11 0.34 16.75 1.99
N LEU A 12 0.96 16.08 1.03
CA LEU A 12 1.09 16.62 -0.32
C LEU A 12 -0.22 16.59 -1.10
N ASP A 13 -1.08 15.59 -0.89
CA ASP A 13 -2.38 15.54 -1.57
C ASP A 13 -3.31 16.64 -1.06
N CYS A 14 -3.36 16.82 0.25
CA CYS A 14 -4.07 17.91 0.87
C CYS A 14 -3.55 19.28 0.40
N LEU A 15 -2.22 19.46 0.29
CA LEU A 15 -1.61 20.71 -0.18
C LEU A 15 -1.93 20.96 -1.66
N GLY A 16 -1.81 19.94 -2.53
CA GLY A 16 -2.18 20.00 -3.94
C GLY A 16 -3.67 20.36 -4.12
N SER A 17 -4.52 19.74 -3.30
CA SER A 17 -5.96 20.03 -3.25
C SER A 17 -6.26 21.46 -2.86
N ILE A 18 -5.59 22.00 -1.84
CA ILE A 18 -5.74 23.41 -1.44
C ILE A 18 -5.37 24.35 -2.61
N VAL A 19 -4.27 24.05 -3.29
CA VAL A 19 -3.80 24.85 -4.43
C VAL A 19 -4.82 24.84 -5.57
N LEU A 20 -5.36 23.67 -5.94
CA LEU A 20 -6.36 23.57 -7.01
C LEU A 20 -7.72 24.17 -6.59
N ALA A 21 -8.11 24.05 -5.32
CA ALA A 21 -9.33 24.66 -4.82
C ALA A 21 -9.35 26.19 -4.95
N LYS A 22 -8.21 26.88 -4.90
CA LYS A 22 -8.12 28.34 -5.15
C LYS A 22 -8.60 28.72 -6.55
N TYR A 23 -8.42 27.85 -7.55
CA TYR A 23 -8.90 28.09 -8.92
C TYR A 23 -10.40 27.84 -9.07
N LEU A 24 -10.94 26.87 -8.33
CA LEU A 24 -12.37 26.56 -8.31
C LEU A 24 -13.18 27.60 -7.50
N TYR A 25 -12.55 28.18 -6.49
CA TYR A 25 -13.12 29.15 -5.54
C TYR A 25 -12.30 30.46 -5.51
N PRO A 26 -12.36 31.28 -6.57
CA PRO A 26 -11.62 32.54 -6.62
C PRO A 26 -11.99 33.46 -5.44
N GLY A 27 -11.00 33.99 -4.75
CA GLY A 27 -11.19 34.87 -3.60
C GLY A 27 -11.31 34.15 -2.25
N TYR A 28 -11.33 32.81 -2.23
CA TYR A 28 -11.20 32.07 -0.97
C TYR A 28 -9.74 32.05 -0.52
N ILE A 29 -9.53 32.14 0.80
CA ILE A 29 -8.20 32.25 1.39
C ILE A 29 -7.82 30.94 2.05
N PRO A 30 -6.69 30.31 1.69
CA PRO A 30 -6.23 29.08 2.33
C PRO A 30 -5.72 29.37 3.74
N VAL A 31 -6.12 28.50 4.69
CA VAL A 31 -5.72 28.61 6.10
C VAL A 31 -4.71 27.50 6.41
N LYS A 32 -3.60 27.92 7.02
CA LYS A 32 -2.49 27.00 7.34
C LYS A 32 -2.84 26.08 8.51
N SER A 33 -2.56 24.79 8.38
CA SER A 33 -2.56 23.88 9.54
C SER A 33 -1.36 24.14 10.46
N HIS A 34 -1.55 23.93 11.76
CA HIS A 34 -0.45 24.04 12.73
C HIS A 34 0.58 22.92 12.55
N LEU A 35 0.18 21.78 11.98
CA LEU A 35 1.04 20.64 11.69
C LEU A 35 0.99 20.36 10.19
N ILE A 36 2.16 20.30 9.57
CA ILE A 36 2.33 19.98 8.15
C ILE A 36 3.32 18.81 8.05
N HIS A 37 2.97 17.81 7.27
CA HIS A 37 3.83 16.66 7.04
C HIS A 37 5.19 17.11 6.44
N PRO A 38 6.33 16.54 6.85
CA PRO A 38 7.67 17.01 6.43
C PRO A 38 7.86 17.15 4.93
N VAL A 39 7.30 16.26 4.13
CA VAL A 39 7.39 16.32 2.66
C VAL A 39 6.56 17.49 2.11
N ALA A 40 5.34 17.69 2.60
CA ALA A 40 4.49 18.83 2.23
C ALA A 40 5.08 20.15 2.71
N LYS A 41 5.74 20.17 3.88
CA LYS A 41 6.46 21.33 4.41
C LYS A 41 7.55 21.81 3.48
N LYS A 42 8.21 20.89 2.78
CA LYS A 42 9.22 21.23 1.77
C LYS A 42 8.59 21.95 0.58
N ALA A 43 7.44 21.46 0.09
CA ALA A 43 6.71 22.13 -0.98
C ALA A 43 6.18 23.50 -0.52
N GLU A 44 5.61 23.61 0.68
CA GLU A 44 5.15 24.87 1.26
C GLU A 44 6.28 25.90 1.34
N ASN A 45 7.47 25.50 1.78
CA ASN A 45 8.63 26.39 1.87
C ASN A 45 9.10 26.90 0.49
N LEU A 46 9.05 26.03 -0.54
CA LEU A 46 9.42 26.41 -1.90
C LEU A 46 8.43 27.40 -2.53
N PHE A 47 7.14 27.26 -2.21
CA PHE A 47 6.04 27.97 -2.86
C PHE A 47 5.21 28.83 -1.91
N GLN A 48 5.74 29.26 -0.75
CA GLN A 48 4.97 29.98 0.26
C GLN A 48 4.33 31.27 -0.27
N ASN A 49 4.97 31.97 -1.22
CA ASN A 49 4.46 33.21 -1.79
C ASN A 49 3.31 32.98 -2.80
N GLN A 50 3.21 31.78 -3.37
CA GLN A 50 2.13 31.41 -4.28
C GLN A 50 0.89 30.93 -3.53
N ILE A 51 1.07 30.17 -2.46
CA ILE A 51 -0.04 29.59 -1.69
C ILE A 51 -0.72 30.67 -0.84
N ASN A 52 0.05 31.59 -0.22
CA ASN A 52 -0.43 32.70 0.59
C ASN A 52 -1.36 32.27 1.74
N PHE A 53 -0.89 31.38 2.59
CA PHE A 53 -1.62 30.94 3.76
C PHE A 53 -1.80 32.06 4.81
N ILE A 54 -2.99 32.16 5.39
CA ILE A 54 -3.21 32.90 6.64
C ILE A 54 -3.13 31.94 7.85
N ASN A 55 -2.87 32.49 9.04
CA ASN A 55 -2.88 31.69 10.25
C ASN A 55 -4.31 31.46 10.76
N PRO A 56 -4.63 30.32 11.40
CA PRO A 56 -5.96 30.08 11.97
C PRO A 56 -6.38 31.16 12.99
N LYS A 57 -5.42 31.75 13.71
CA LYS A 57 -5.69 32.82 14.71
C LYS A 57 -6.26 34.04 14.08
N ASP A 58 -5.97 34.35 12.83
CA ASP A 58 -6.44 35.51 12.10
C ASP A 58 -7.96 35.42 11.82
N LEU A 59 -8.54 34.22 11.87
CA LEU A 59 -9.98 33.99 11.70
C LEU A 59 -10.83 34.59 12.83
N LYS A 60 -10.26 34.80 14.03
CA LYS A 60 -11.01 35.32 15.19
C LYS A 60 -11.63 36.72 14.98
N SER A 61 -11.00 37.51 14.13
CA SER A 61 -11.47 38.89 13.82
C SER A 61 -12.42 38.92 12.63
N GLU A 62 -12.66 37.79 11.98
CA GLU A 62 -13.35 37.70 10.70
C GLU A 62 -14.66 36.91 10.83
N HIS A 63 -15.68 37.33 10.08
CA HIS A 63 -16.89 36.53 9.90
C HIS A 63 -16.70 35.56 8.71
N VAL A 64 -16.55 34.27 8.99
CA VAL A 64 -16.39 33.22 7.98
C VAL A 64 -17.76 32.78 7.51
N GLU A 65 -18.08 32.99 6.25
CA GLU A 65 -19.37 32.62 5.65
C GLU A 65 -19.34 31.27 4.97
N ASN A 66 -18.28 31.00 4.19
CA ASN A 66 -18.15 29.78 3.41
C ASN A 66 -16.81 29.10 3.68
N ILE A 67 -16.84 27.78 3.78
CA ILE A 67 -15.67 26.94 4.03
C ILE A 67 -15.62 25.83 2.98
N VAL A 68 -14.50 25.72 2.27
CA VAL A 68 -14.17 24.55 1.45
C VAL A 68 -13.20 23.70 2.24
N ILE A 69 -13.58 22.45 2.50
CA ILE A 69 -12.72 21.45 3.15
C ILE A 69 -12.22 20.49 2.08
N VAL A 70 -10.91 20.25 2.07
CA VAL A 70 -10.30 19.32 1.11
C VAL A 70 -9.60 18.18 1.82
N ASP A 71 -9.68 16.99 1.20
CA ASP A 71 -8.97 15.78 1.57
C ASP A 71 -9.35 15.24 2.96
N THR A 72 -10.54 15.56 3.43
CA THR A 72 -11.14 14.94 4.61
C THR A 72 -12.59 15.36 4.81
N ARG A 73 -13.43 14.45 5.31
CA ARG A 73 -14.78 14.72 5.82
C ARG A 73 -14.92 14.45 7.33
N THR A 74 -13.77 14.22 8.01
CA THR A 74 -13.73 13.91 9.42
C THR A 74 -13.47 15.16 10.25
N TYR A 75 -14.44 15.57 11.09
CA TYR A 75 -14.35 16.78 11.92
C TYR A 75 -13.11 16.82 12.83
N SER A 76 -12.74 15.68 13.43
CA SER A 76 -11.56 15.63 14.31
C SER A 76 -10.26 16.03 13.63
N ARG A 77 -10.16 15.86 12.31
CA ARG A 77 -8.98 16.23 11.51
C ARG A 77 -8.92 17.72 11.17
N VAL A 78 -10.01 18.47 11.32
CA VAL A 78 -10.08 19.92 11.02
C VAL A 78 -10.53 20.76 12.20
N LYS A 79 -10.80 20.16 13.36
CA LYS A 79 -11.30 20.86 14.56
C LYS A 79 -10.45 22.04 15.02
N GLU A 80 -9.16 22.05 14.67
CA GLU A 80 -8.24 23.12 15.01
C GLU A 80 -8.66 24.48 14.43
N TYR A 81 -9.29 24.48 13.25
CA TYR A 81 -9.76 25.74 12.61
C TYR A 81 -11.03 26.22 13.25
N PHE A 82 -11.98 25.34 13.56
CA PHE A 82 -13.30 25.67 14.11
C PHE A 82 -13.24 26.33 15.48
N GLN A 83 -12.18 26.15 16.26
CA GLN A 83 -11.99 26.90 17.50
C GLN A 83 -11.73 28.40 17.29
N PHE A 84 -11.44 28.84 16.08
CA PHE A 84 -11.19 30.24 15.71
C PHE A 84 -12.32 30.84 14.84
N ILE A 85 -13.26 30.03 14.34
CA ILE A 85 -14.38 30.48 13.53
C ILE A 85 -15.51 30.87 14.46
N THR A 86 -15.97 32.12 14.31
CA THR A 86 -17.02 32.74 15.18
C THR A 86 -18.43 32.49 14.64
N ASN A 87 -18.60 32.28 13.34
CA ASN A 87 -19.89 31.95 12.74
C ASN A 87 -20.30 30.51 13.17
N PRO A 88 -21.46 30.32 13.84
CA PRO A 88 -21.89 29.00 14.29
C PRO A 88 -22.42 28.12 13.15
N ASP A 89 -22.79 28.69 12.00
CA ASP A 89 -23.41 27.99 10.89
C ASP A 89 -22.83 28.46 9.53
N PRO A 90 -21.56 28.22 9.25
CA PRO A 90 -20.98 28.52 7.95
C PRO A 90 -21.44 27.51 6.90
N ASN A 91 -21.57 27.96 5.64
CA ASN A 91 -21.78 27.01 4.53
C ASN A 91 -20.51 26.18 4.32
N ILE A 92 -20.65 24.87 4.28
CA ILE A 92 -19.52 23.94 4.15
C ILE A 92 -19.65 23.12 2.86
N GLU A 93 -18.58 23.11 2.09
CA GLU A 93 -18.42 22.28 0.91
C GLU A 93 -17.17 21.43 1.06
N ILE A 94 -17.26 20.13 0.78
CA ILE A 94 -16.21 19.14 1.07
C ILE A 94 -15.83 18.38 -0.19
N TYR A 95 -14.53 18.30 -0.47
CA TYR A 95 -13.95 17.40 -1.48
C TYR A 95 -13.13 16.34 -0.76
N ASP A 96 -13.52 15.08 -0.94
CA ASP A 96 -12.83 13.96 -0.29
C ASP A 96 -12.93 12.69 -1.15
N HIS A 97 -11.83 11.96 -1.25
CA HIS A 97 -11.72 10.73 -2.02
C HIS A 97 -11.63 9.47 -1.14
N HIS A 98 -11.57 9.62 0.16
CA HIS A 98 -11.46 8.50 1.09
C HIS A 98 -12.76 7.67 1.11
N PRO A 99 -12.71 6.33 1.12
CA PRO A 99 -13.88 5.50 1.27
C PRO A 99 -14.49 5.62 2.67
N GLY A 100 -15.81 5.38 2.79
CA GLY A 100 -16.55 5.39 4.06
C GLY A 100 -17.67 6.43 4.10
N ASP A 101 -18.64 6.24 4.98
CA ASP A 101 -19.85 7.06 5.09
C ASP A 101 -19.80 8.06 6.25
N GLU A 102 -18.67 8.20 6.94
CA GLU A 102 -18.52 9.12 8.07
C GLU A 102 -18.62 10.57 7.59
N ASN A 103 -19.81 11.15 7.67
CA ASN A 103 -20.03 12.58 7.51
C ASN A 103 -20.24 13.23 8.88
N ASN A 104 -19.22 13.92 9.35
CA ASN A 104 -19.31 14.66 10.62
C ASN A 104 -19.77 16.13 10.43
N PHE A 105 -20.27 16.49 9.24
CA PHE A 105 -20.69 17.86 8.91
C PHE A 105 -22.15 17.85 8.41
N PRO A 106 -23.15 17.89 9.30
CA PRO A 106 -24.55 17.95 8.91
C PRO A 106 -24.81 19.17 8.00
N GLY A 107 -25.49 18.93 6.87
CA GLY A 107 -25.83 20.00 5.92
C GLY A 107 -24.72 20.40 4.94
N ALA A 108 -23.50 19.85 5.05
CA ALA A 108 -22.43 20.12 4.08
C ALA A 108 -22.73 19.50 2.71
N VAL A 109 -22.30 20.17 1.65
CA VAL A 109 -22.28 19.63 0.29
C VAL A 109 -21.01 18.80 0.13
N ILE A 110 -21.16 17.51 -0.15
CA ILE A 110 -20.03 16.58 -0.28
C ILE A 110 -19.83 16.20 -1.74
N HIS A 111 -18.64 16.45 -2.25
CA HIS A 111 -18.14 15.93 -3.53
C HIS A 111 -17.23 14.74 -3.25
N TYR A 112 -17.69 13.55 -3.59
CA TYR A 112 -16.95 12.31 -3.46
C TYR A 112 -16.66 11.74 -4.84
N THR A 113 -15.42 11.31 -5.05
CA THR A 113 -15.01 10.57 -6.25
C THR A 113 -14.01 9.50 -5.83
N SER A 114 -14.24 8.26 -6.26
CA SER A 114 -13.25 7.19 -6.07
C SER A 114 -12.08 7.44 -7.03
N SER A 115 -11.10 8.21 -6.57
CA SER A 115 -9.84 8.55 -7.28
C SER A 115 -8.64 8.20 -6.41
N GLY A 116 -7.48 8.08 -7.02
CA GLY A 116 -6.24 7.78 -6.33
C GLY A 116 -5.76 8.92 -5.41
N SER A 117 -6.26 10.15 -5.62
CA SER A 117 -5.98 11.31 -4.80
C SER A 117 -7.13 12.32 -4.85
N ASN A 118 -7.26 13.14 -3.81
CA ASN A 118 -8.21 14.26 -3.80
C ASN A 118 -7.79 15.37 -4.78
N THR A 119 -6.49 15.55 -4.97
CA THR A 119 -5.95 16.46 -6.01
C THR A 119 -6.44 16.05 -7.40
N SER A 120 -6.55 14.76 -7.71
CA SER A 120 -7.12 14.28 -8.97
C SER A 120 -8.59 14.65 -9.09
N GLN A 121 -9.38 14.52 -8.04
CA GLN A 121 -10.78 14.93 -8.03
C GLN A 121 -10.96 16.41 -8.37
N LEU A 122 -10.22 17.28 -7.71
CA LEU A 122 -10.26 18.74 -8.00
C LEU A 122 -9.72 19.05 -9.39
N GLY A 123 -8.68 18.34 -9.85
CA GLY A 123 -8.14 18.47 -11.19
C GLY A 123 -9.15 18.14 -12.28
N LEU A 124 -10.01 17.14 -12.09
CA LEU A 124 -11.11 16.82 -13.00
C LEU A 124 -12.11 17.98 -13.11
N GLU A 125 -12.45 18.64 -11.99
CA GLU A 125 -13.34 19.80 -12.01
C GLU A 125 -12.71 21.00 -12.75
N ILE A 126 -11.41 21.22 -12.60
CA ILE A 126 -10.66 22.24 -13.33
C ILE A 126 -10.68 21.96 -14.84
N ILE A 127 -10.43 20.70 -15.24
CA ILE A 127 -10.49 20.27 -16.64
C ILE A 127 -11.88 20.51 -17.23
N LYS A 128 -12.94 20.07 -16.53
CA LYS A 128 -14.33 20.25 -16.96
C LYS A 128 -14.70 21.72 -17.17
N ARG A 129 -14.21 22.61 -16.31
CA ARG A 129 -14.47 24.05 -16.36
C ARG A 129 -13.52 24.81 -17.29
N GLY A 130 -12.49 24.13 -17.86
CA GLY A 130 -11.50 24.73 -18.76
C GLY A 130 -10.67 25.83 -18.09
N ILE A 131 -10.39 25.71 -16.79
CA ILE A 131 -9.68 26.72 -16.02
C ILE A 131 -8.16 26.56 -16.24
N PRO A 132 -7.44 27.61 -16.71
CA PRO A 132 -5.98 27.55 -16.80
C PRO A 132 -5.34 27.63 -15.41
N ILE A 133 -4.26 26.88 -15.22
CA ILE A 133 -3.48 26.88 -13.97
C ILE A 133 -2.02 27.24 -14.26
N SER A 134 -1.32 27.82 -13.26
CA SER A 134 0.10 28.15 -13.37
C SER A 134 0.98 26.89 -13.38
N ALA A 135 2.19 26.99 -13.94
CA ALA A 135 3.15 25.88 -13.96
C ALA A 135 3.60 25.48 -12.55
N GLU A 136 3.73 26.43 -11.66
CA GLU A 136 4.10 26.23 -10.26
C GLU A 136 3.00 25.45 -9.51
N ASP A 137 1.75 25.90 -9.62
CA ASP A 137 0.61 25.25 -8.97
C ASP A 137 0.35 23.85 -9.58
N ALA A 138 0.55 23.70 -10.90
CA ALA A 138 0.52 22.41 -11.56
C ALA A 138 1.60 21.44 -11.02
N SER A 139 2.79 21.94 -10.70
CA SER A 139 3.87 21.14 -10.13
C SER A 139 3.56 20.66 -8.72
N ILE A 140 2.95 21.55 -7.89
CA ILE A 140 2.52 21.19 -6.51
C ILE A 140 1.40 20.14 -6.59
N ALA A 141 0.38 20.39 -7.41
CA ALA A 141 -0.73 19.46 -7.60
C ALA A 141 -0.26 18.08 -8.10
N LEU A 142 0.64 18.06 -9.08
CA LEU A 142 1.22 16.81 -9.59
C LEU A 142 1.99 16.04 -8.49
N ALA A 143 2.73 16.75 -7.62
CA ALA A 143 3.41 16.13 -6.48
C ALA A 143 2.41 15.51 -5.49
N GLY A 144 1.24 16.12 -5.29
CA GLY A 144 0.13 15.56 -4.50
C GLY A 144 -0.36 14.23 -5.07
N ILE A 145 -0.66 14.19 -6.37
CA ILE A 145 -1.08 12.96 -7.05
C ILE A 145 -0.01 11.87 -6.92
N TYR A 146 1.26 12.18 -7.19
CA TYR A 146 2.36 11.20 -7.07
C TYR A 146 2.47 10.64 -5.65
N ALA A 147 2.31 11.48 -4.63
CA ALA A 147 2.45 11.05 -3.24
C ALA A 147 1.35 10.07 -2.83
N ASP A 148 0.08 10.40 -3.11
CA ASP A 148 -1.06 9.62 -2.63
C ASP A 148 -1.33 8.36 -3.47
N THR A 149 -0.96 8.41 -4.75
CA THR A 149 -1.03 7.26 -5.66
C THR A 149 0.19 6.33 -5.57
N GLY A 150 1.17 6.62 -4.72
CA GLY A 150 2.42 5.88 -4.66
C GLY A 150 3.12 5.81 -6.02
N ASN A 151 3.27 6.94 -6.70
CA ASN A 151 3.78 7.02 -8.07
C ASN A 151 2.92 6.22 -9.07
N PHE A 152 1.61 6.25 -8.93
CA PHE A 152 0.62 5.50 -9.73
C PHE A 152 0.71 3.98 -9.60
N THR A 153 1.17 3.48 -8.46
CA THR A 153 1.30 2.02 -8.20
C THR A 153 0.35 1.51 -7.12
N HIS A 154 -0.36 2.39 -6.40
CA HIS A 154 -1.34 1.98 -5.41
C HIS A 154 -2.61 1.42 -6.07
N GLU A 155 -3.32 0.54 -5.34
CA GLU A 155 -4.50 -0.18 -5.84
C GLU A 155 -5.73 0.72 -6.08
N ASN A 156 -5.77 1.90 -5.45
CA ASN A 156 -6.83 2.89 -5.60
C ASN A 156 -6.66 3.80 -6.84
N VAL A 157 -5.59 3.65 -7.60
CA VAL A 157 -5.32 4.44 -8.81
C VAL A 157 -6.32 4.10 -9.91
N VAL A 158 -6.86 5.13 -10.54
CA VAL A 158 -7.82 5.02 -11.64
C VAL A 158 -7.34 5.80 -12.87
N GLU A 159 -7.96 5.57 -14.04
CA GLU A 159 -7.63 6.25 -15.29
C GLU A 159 -7.63 7.79 -15.15
N ALA A 160 -8.55 8.32 -14.37
CA ALA A 160 -8.69 9.75 -14.12
C ALA A 160 -7.43 10.38 -13.53
N ASP A 161 -6.69 9.67 -12.66
CA ASP A 161 -5.45 10.17 -12.08
C ASP A 161 -4.39 10.45 -13.15
N PHE A 162 -4.24 9.53 -14.11
CA PHE A 162 -3.36 9.72 -15.28
C PHE A 162 -3.83 10.86 -16.19
N GLY A 163 -5.15 10.98 -16.36
CA GLY A 163 -5.75 12.06 -17.14
C GLY A 163 -5.44 13.43 -16.56
N VAL A 164 -5.60 13.59 -15.25
CA VAL A 164 -5.25 14.83 -14.52
C VAL A 164 -3.75 15.08 -14.54
N ALA A 165 -2.92 14.07 -14.31
CA ALA A 165 -1.47 14.21 -14.39
C ALA A 165 -1.01 14.68 -15.78
N SER A 166 -1.60 14.13 -16.86
CA SER A 166 -1.35 14.59 -18.22
C SER A 166 -1.73 16.05 -18.43
N PHE A 167 -2.87 16.48 -17.89
CA PHE A 167 -3.31 17.89 -17.94
C PHE A 167 -2.33 18.80 -17.19
N LEU A 168 -1.90 18.41 -15.99
CA LEU A 168 -0.94 19.18 -15.18
C LEU A 168 0.40 19.34 -15.90
N LEU A 169 0.91 18.29 -16.56
CA LEU A 169 2.11 18.36 -17.39
C LEU A 169 1.93 19.32 -18.59
N LYS A 170 0.78 19.28 -19.26
CA LYS A 170 0.45 20.23 -20.34
C LYS A 170 0.35 21.66 -19.84
N SER A 171 -0.05 21.86 -18.59
CA SER A 171 -0.09 23.17 -17.92
C SER A 171 1.29 23.66 -17.48
N GLY A 172 2.35 22.87 -17.70
CA GLY A 172 3.73 23.26 -17.43
C GLY A 172 4.32 22.74 -16.12
N ALA A 173 3.71 21.73 -15.49
CA ALA A 173 4.29 21.09 -14.30
C ALA A 173 5.71 20.57 -14.57
N ASP A 174 6.66 20.92 -13.72
CA ASP A 174 8.06 20.50 -13.81
C ASP A 174 8.33 19.25 -12.96
N LEU A 175 8.63 18.14 -13.63
CA LEU A 175 8.97 16.87 -12.99
C LEU A 175 10.24 16.94 -12.11
N ASN A 176 11.18 17.86 -12.37
CA ASN A 176 12.35 18.04 -11.49
C ASN A 176 11.93 18.66 -10.15
N ILE A 177 10.98 19.59 -10.19
CA ILE A 177 10.38 20.17 -8.98
C ILE A 177 9.63 19.06 -8.22
N VAL A 178 8.76 18.30 -8.91
CA VAL A 178 8.03 17.16 -8.32
C VAL A 178 9.00 16.17 -7.67
N LYS A 179 10.04 15.74 -8.37
CA LYS A 179 11.08 14.87 -7.83
C LYS A 179 11.75 15.46 -6.59
N THR A 180 12.05 16.77 -6.61
CA THR A 180 12.67 17.46 -5.50
C THR A 180 11.76 17.47 -4.27
N ILE A 181 10.47 17.71 -4.45
CA ILE A 181 9.48 17.67 -3.37
C ILE A 181 9.39 16.25 -2.79
N LEU A 182 9.23 15.25 -3.64
CA LEU A 182 9.01 13.85 -3.26
C LEU A 182 10.24 13.16 -2.66
N THR A 183 11.45 13.73 -2.78
CA THR A 183 12.66 13.11 -2.22
C THR A 183 12.52 12.95 -0.69
N PRO A 184 12.43 11.72 -0.17
CA PRO A 184 11.99 11.49 1.21
C PRO A 184 13.05 11.85 2.27
N LEU A 185 14.33 11.59 2.00
CA LEU A 185 15.43 11.79 2.95
C LEU A 185 16.34 12.92 2.47
N ALA A 186 15.94 14.17 2.73
CA ALA A 186 16.69 15.34 2.27
C ALA A 186 17.77 15.79 3.26
N ALA A 187 17.61 15.54 4.55
CA ALA A 187 18.56 15.96 5.58
C ALA A 187 19.60 14.87 5.88
N LYS A 188 20.85 15.28 6.07
CA LYS A 188 21.97 14.35 6.37
C LYS A 188 21.66 13.46 7.59
N TYR A 189 21.04 14.03 8.62
CA TYR A 189 20.66 13.26 9.82
C TYR A 189 19.65 12.14 9.50
N GLN A 190 18.71 12.36 8.57
CA GLN A 190 17.73 11.33 8.17
C GLN A 190 18.41 10.16 7.46
N ILE A 191 19.46 10.43 6.67
CA ILE A 191 20.28 9.39 6.04
C ILE A 191 21.03 8.58 7.11
N THR A 192 21.57 9.27 8.11
CA THR A 192 22.21 8.59 9.26
C THR A 192 21.21 7.73 10.01
N LEU A 193 20.00 8.27 10.29
CA LEU A 193 18.91 7.50 10.93
C LEU A 193 18.52 6.28 10.11
N PHE A 194 18.44 6.41 8.79
CA PHE A 194 18.12 5.30 7.89
C PHE A 194 19.15 4.15 8.01
N HIS A 195 20.45 4.47 7.95
CA HIS A 195 21.51 3.47 8.13
C HIS A 195 21.47 2.82 9.52
N GLU A 196 21.23 3.61 10.55
CA GLU A 196 21.15 3.13 11.93
C GLU A 196 19.94 2.20 12.15
N LEU A 197 18.80 2.51 11.52
CA LEU A 197 17.62 1.63 11.58
C LEU A 197 17.87 0.31 10.86
N LEU A 198 18.46 0.33 9.66
CA LEU A 198 18.79 -0.90 8.94
C LEU A 198 19.68 -1.83 9.76
N ASN A 199 20.64 -1.27 10.53
CA ASN A 199 21.53 -2.06 11.39
C ASN A 199 20.84 -2.62 12.64
N ARG A 200 19.62 -2.18 12.96
CA ARG A 200 18.84 -2.58 14.16
C ARG A 200 17.59 -3.38 13.82
N LEU A 201 17.45 -3.80 12.58
CA LEU A 201 16.31 -4.62 12.19
C LEU A 201 16.41 -6.00 12.83
N GLU A 202 15.32 -6.41 13.44
CA GLU A 202 15.10 -7.77 13.93
C GLU A 202 14.00 -8.40 13.09
N TYR A 203 14.28 -9.57 12.55
CA TYR A 203 13.35 -10.31 11.69
C TYR A 203 12.73 -11.44 12.49
N CYS A 204 11.42 -11.50 12.53
CA CYS A 204 10.69 -12.59 13.17
C CYS A 204 9.53 -13.06 12.31
N THR A 205 9.08 -14.28 12.58
CA THR A 205 7.88 -14.84 11.95
C THR A 205 6.83 -15.04 13.04
N ILE A 206 5.67 -14.40 12.87
CA ILE A 206 4.56 -14.50 13.81
C ILE A 206 3.35 -15.01 13.03
N HIS A 207 2.85 -16.19 13.37
CA HIS A 207 1.74 -16.87 12.69
C HIS A 207 1.91 -16.94 11.15
N GLY A 208 3.17 -17.13 10.69
CA GLY A 208 3.50 -17.19 9.27
C GLY A 208 3.70 -15.85 8.59
N HIS A 209 3.47 -14.71 9.28
CA HIS A 209 3.77 -13.38 8.78
C HIS A 209 5.23 -12.99 9.04
N ARG A 210 5.87 -12.38 8.05
CA ARG A 210 7.20 -11.80 8.22
C ARG A 210 7.08 -10.40 8.81
N VAL A 211 7.46 -10.29 10.06
CA VAL A 211 7.45 -9.05 10.82
C VAL A 211 8.88 -8.59 11.02
N ILE A 212 9.17 -7.35 10.66
CA ILE A 212 10.41 -6.69 11.07
C ILE A 212 10.10 -5.71 12.20
N THR A 213 11.02 -5.65 13.14
CA THR A 213 10.97 -4.69 14.23
C THR A 213 12.32 -3.99 14.36
N SER A 214 12.31 -2.81 14.94
CA SER A 214 13.52 -2.14 15.39
C SER A 214 13.27 -1.41 16.69
N TYR A 215 14.22 -1.47 17.59
CA TYR A 215 14.19 -0.73 18.85
C TYR A 215 15.43 0.16 18.97
N TRP A 216 15.21 1.44 19.25
CA TRP A 216 16.29 2.38 19.42
C TRP A 216 16.06 3.36 20.56
N GLU A 217 17.05 3.46 21.46
CA GLU A 217 17.10 4.45 22.53
C GLU A 217 17.81 5.71 22.02
N ILE A 218 17.12 6.84 22.01
CA ILE A 218 17.61 8.13 21.53
C ILE A 218 17.52 9.14 22.68
N GLU A 219 18.54 9.96 22.87
CA GLU A 219 18.56 10.95 23.95
C GLU A 219 17.45 12.00 23.79
N ASN A 220 17.29 12.55 22.58
CA ASN A 220 16.38 13.63 22.27
C ASN A 220 15.39 13.21 21.19
N GLU A 221 14.25 13.88 21.10
CA GLU A 221 13.33 13.71 20.00
C GLU A 221 13.97 14.13 18.67
N ALA A 222 13.69 13.36 17.63
CA ALA A 222 14.11 13.63 16.25
C ALA A 222 12.87 13.80 15.37
N GLU A 223 12.92 14.73 14.45
CA GLU A 223 11.85 14.95 13.48
C GLU A 223 12.02 14.05 12.25
N GLY A 224 10.92 13.82 11.53
CA GLY A 224 10.94 13.08 10.26
C GLY A 224 11.20 11.57 10.38
N LEU A 225 11.08 10.98 11.57
CA LEU A 225 11.24 9.54 11.80
C LEU A 225 10.27 8.71 10.94
N GLY A 226 9.05 9.21 10.71
CA GLY A 226 8.06 8.53 9.87
C GLY A 226 8.55 8.31 8.43
N ALA A 227 9.20 9.32 7.83
CA ALA A 227 9.75 9.20 6.48
C ALA A 227 10.93 8.22 6.41
N VAL A 228 11.73 8.15 7.48
CA VAL A 228 12.85 7.18 7.56
C VAL A 228 12.31 5.75 7.69
N VAL A 229 11.31 5.54 8.55
CA VAL A 229 10.64 4.24 8.73
C VAL A 229 9.99 3.79 7.44
N GLU A 230 9.29 4.69 6.73
CA GLU A 230 8.72 4.41 5.41
C GLU A 230 9.78 3.92 4.44
N LYS A 231 10.90 4.63 4.37
CA LYS A 231 11.99 4.25 3.44
C LYS A 231 12.64 2.92 3.79
N VAL A 232 12.81 2.61 5.08
CA VAL A 232 13.27 1.28 5.52
C VAL A 232 12.28 0.21 5.08
N PHE A 233 10.98 0.44 5.29
CA PHE A 233 9.94 -0.49 4.93
C PHE A 233 9.89 -0.78 3.43
N GLU A 234 10.01 0.25 2.59
CA GLU A 234 10.09 0.11 1.12
C GLU A 234 11.30 -0.74 0.69
N VAL A 235 12.49 -0.49 1.28
CA VAL A 235 13.73 -1.18 0.90
C VAL A 235 13.69 -2.64 1.34
N GLU A 236 13.23 -2.92 2.55
CA GLU A 236 13.16 -4.26 3.11
C GLU A 236 12.05 -5.11 2.50
N ASN A 237 11.04 -4.48 1.89
CA ASN A 237 9.91 -5.14 1.23
C ASN A 237 9.29 -6.27 2.05
N GLN A 238 9.09 -6.02 3.36
CA GLN A 238 8.49 -6.96 4.30
C GLN A 238 6.98 -6.73 4.44
N GLU A 239 6.28 -7.68 5.07
CA GLU A 239 4.84 -7.59 5.24
C GLU A 239 4.44 -6.52 6.25
N VAL A 240 5.15 -6.45 7.37
CA VAL A 240 4.86 -5.54 8.49
C VAL A 240 6.15 -5.05 9.12
N TYR A 241 6.18 -3.76 9.48
CA TYR A 241 7.30 -3.14 10.19
C TYR A 241 6.80 -2.34 11.40
N PHE A 242 7.44 -2.55 12.55
CA PHE A 242 7.27 -1.75 13.76
C PHE A 242 8.60 -1.16 14.19
N ALA A 243 8.74 0.16 14.08
CA ALA A 243 9.90 0.90 14.58
C ALA A 243 9.57 1.56 15.92
N LEU A 244 10.37 1.29 16.95
CA LEU A 244 10.21 1.87 18.28
C LEU A 244 11.38 2.78 18.62
N PHE A 245 11.07 4.03 18.96
CA PHE A 245 12.03 5.04 19.39
C PHE A 245 11.78 5.43 20.82
N HIS A 246 12.67 5.05 21.74
CA HIS A 246 12.57 5.46 23.12
C HIS A 246 13.38 6.73 23.37
N PHE A 247 12.70 7.83 23.65
CA PHE A 247 13.32 9.12 23.98
C PHE A 247 13.65 9.18 25.47
N MET A 248 14.90 8.90 25.82
CA MET A 248 15.34 8.71 27.22
C MET A 248 15.06 9.93 28.09
N LYS A 249 15.35 11.15 27.64
CA LYS A 249 15.13 12.38 28.42
C LYS A 249 13.66 12.66 28.77
N LYS A 250 12.74 12.18 27.95
CA LYS A 250 11.29 12.39 28.15
C LYS A 250 10.56 11.15 28.64
N ASN A 251 11.27 10.06 28.83
CA ASN A 251 10.70 8.73 29.17
C ASN A 251 9.43 8.44 28.31
N LYS A 252 9.61 8.47 27.01
CA LYS A 252 8.52 8.38 26.02
C LYS A 252 8.95 7.48 24.88
N THR A 253 8.10 6.52 24.50
CA THR A 253 8.33 5.65 23.34
C THR A 253 7.37 5.99 22.22
N LEU A 254 7.90 6.31 21.04
CA LEU A 254 7.14 6.46 19.81
C LEU A 254 7.20 5.13 19.06
N ILE A 255 6.05 4.59 18.70
CA ILE A 255 5.89 3.42 17.83
C ILE A 255 5.40 3.95 16.48
N ILE A 256 6.08 3.57 15.40
CA ILE A 256 5.66 3.84 14.01
C ILE A 256 5.53 2.50 13.32
N ALA A 257 4.38 2.23 12.73
CA ALA A 257 4.09 0.96 12.07
C ALA A 257 3.71 1.15 10.59
N ARG A 258 4.14 0.20 9.76
CA ARG A 258 3.81 0.10 8.32
C ARG A 258 3.40 -1.32 7.98
N ASN A 259 2.47 -1.47 7.04
CA ASN A 259 1.89 -2.75 6.66
C ASN A 259 1.49 -2.74 5.18
N GLN A 260 1.81 -3.83 4.47
CA GLN A 260 1.38 -4.06 3.08
C GLN A 260 0.17 -5.01 2.97
N LYS A 261 -0.23 -5.67 4.06
CA LYS A 261 -1.29 -6.69 4.05
C LYS A 261 -2.64 -6.11 4.43
N HIS A 262 -3.69 -6.57 3.78
CA HIS A 262 -5.07 -6.12 4.05
C HIS A 262 -5.68 -6.73 5.32
N ASN A 263 -5.20 -7.88 5.76
CA ASN A 263 -5.70 -8.59 6.93
C ASN A 263 -4.99 -8.21 8.24
N ILE A 264 -4.12 -7.20 8.21
CA ILE A 264 -3.43 -6.68 9.39
C ILE A 264 -3.83 -5.22 9.57
N HIS A 265 -4.53 -4.92 10.65
CA HIS A 265 -5.08 -3.60 10.94
C HIS A 265 -4.23 -2.90 12.00
N LEU A 266 -3.25 -2.10 11.55
CA LEU A 266 -2.31 -1.41 12.46
C LEU A 266 -2.98 -0.43 13.42
N ASN A 267 -4.06 0.22 13.00
CA ASN A 267 -4.86 1.11 13.82
C ASN A 267 -5.47 0.38 15.03
N GLU A 268 -5.93 -0.86 14.86
CA GLU A 268 -6.45 -1.69 15.95
C GLU A 268 -5.35 -2.16 16.89
N ILE A 269 -4.21 -2.63 16.34
CA ILE A 269 -3.05 -3.06 17.10
C ILE A 269 -2.52 -1.91 17.99
N LEU A 270 -2.40 -0.70 17.43
CA LEU A 270 -1.83 0.43 18.15
C LEU A 270 -2.84 1.18 19.05
N LYS A 271 -4.14 0.88 18.95
CA LYS A 271 -5.18 1.47 19.81
C LYS A 271 -4.89 1.21 21.29
N ASP A 272 -4.44 0.01 21.65
CA ASP A 272 -4.09 -0.36 23.02
C ASP A 272 -2.82 0.31 23.57
N PHE A 273 -2.07 0.97 22.68
CA PHE A 273 -0.93 1.82 23.02
C PHE A 273 -1.28 3.32 22.99
N GLY A 274 -2.59 3.65 22.93
CA GLY A 274 -3.07 5.03 22.83
C GLY A 274 -2.77 5.68 21.48
N GLY A 275 -2.57 4.86 20.46
CA GLY A 275 -2.27 5.29 19.09
C GLY A 275 -3.47 5.30 18.17
N GLY A 276 -3.19 5.54 16.88
CA GLY A 276 -4.17 5.55 15.82
C GLY A 276 -3.51 5.73 14.46
N GLY A 277 -4.32 5.85 13.44
CA GLY A 277 -3.89 5.96 12.05
C GLY A 277 -4.78 5.13 11.14
N HIS A 278 -4.24 4.71 10.01
CA HIS A 278 -4.88 3.84 9.03
C HIS A 278 -4.44 2.38 9.18
N GLU A 279 -5.14 1.46 8.54
CA GLU A 279 -4.80 0.04 8.54
C GLU A 279 -3.36 -0.23 8.08
N LYS A 280 -2.85 0.54 7.10
CA LYS A 280 -1.51 0.38 6.51
C LYS A 280 -0.42 1.24 7.15
N ALA A 281 -0.79 2.30 7.90
CA ALA A 281 0.15 3.23 8.52
C ALA A 281 -0.44 3.80 9.81
N ALA A 282 0.18 3.47 10.94
CA ALA A 282 -0.28 3.92 12.25
C ALA A 282 0.89 4.28 13.16
N SER A 283 0.61 5.04 14.20
CA SER A 283 1.59 5.40 15.21
C SER A 283 0.98 5.49 16.60
N ALA A 284 1.79 5.27 17.63
CA ALA A 284 1.41 5.43 19.03
C ALA A 284 2.52 6.10 19.82
N THR A 285 2.14 6.80 20.88
CA THR A 285 3.10 7.42 21.80
C THR A 285 2.79 6.97 23.22
N VAL A 286 3.66 6.13 23.77
CA VAL A 286 3.56 5.63 25.16
C VAL A 286 4.46 6.46 26.05
N LYS A 287 3.89 7.04 27.12
CA LYS A 287 4.61 7.89 28.07
C LYS A 287 4.81 7.18 29.39
N ASN A 288 5.87 7.55 30.11
CA ASN A 288 6.16 7.09 31.48
C ASN A 288 6.25 5.56 31.62
N GLN A 289 6.71 4.87 30.56
CA GLN A 289 7.01 3.44 30.58
C GLN A 289 8.39 3.21 29.98
N ASP A 290 9.10 2.22 30.51
CA ASP A 290 10.37 1.77 29.95
C ASP A 290 10.19 1.27 28.51
N GLY A 291 11.08 1.69 27.61
CA GLY A 291 10.96 1.40 26.19
C GLY A 291 11.02 -0.09 25.86
N ARG A 292 11.85 -0.87 26.58
CA ARG A 292 11.96 -2.32 26.38
C ARG A 292 10.70 -3.06 26.85
N THR A 293 10.06 -2.56 27.92
CA THR A 293 8.77 -3.05 28.38
C THR A 293 7.68 -2.80 27.33
N VAL A 294 7.66 -1.63 26.70
CA VAL A 294 6.73 -1.32 25.59
C VAL A 294 6.99 -2.23 24.40
N TYR A 295 8.26 -2.49 24.05
CA TYR A 295 8.62 -3.39 22.97
C TYR A 295 8.17 -4.83 23.23
N ALA A 296 8.46 -5.37 24.41
CA ALA A 296 8.02 -6.72 24.79
C ALA A 296 6.48 -6.85 24.80
N LYS A 297 5.78 -5.81 25.28
CA LYS A 297 4.33 -5.74 25.22
C LYS A 297 3.82 -5.77 23.79
N LEU A 298 4.43 -5.04 22.86
CA LEU A 298 4.05 -5.04 21.46
C LEU A 298 4.17 -6.44 20.85
N LEU A 299 5.31 -7.12 21.04
CA LEU A 299 5.51 -8.48 20.52
C LEU A 299 4.44 -9.46 21.04
N GLY A 300 4.11 -9.41 22.35
CA GLY A 300 3.03 -10.22 22.93
C GLY A 300 1.62 -9.86 22.41
N TYR A 301 1.40 -8.63 21.95
CA TYR A 301 0.15 -8.23 21.28
C TYR A 301 0.08 -8.78 19.86
N LEU A 302 1.19 -8.71 19.11
CA LEU A 302 1.26 -9.24 17.76
C LEU A 302 1.00 -10.75 17.73
N ASP A 303 1.55 -11.48 18.67
CA ASP A 303 1.31 -12.92 18.84
C ASP A 303 -0.17 -13.27 19.10
N ARG A 304 -0.94 -12.37 19.69
CA ARG A 304 -2.37 -12.60 19.98
C ARG A 304 -3.33 -12.11 18.92
N LEU A 305 -2.97 -11.05 18.19
CA LEU A 305 -3.88 -10.34 17.28
C LEU A 305 -3.67 -10.68 15.82
N LEU A 306 -2.47 -11.15 15.43
CA LEU A 306 -2.24 -11.54 14.05
C LEU A 306 -2.96 -12.86 13.73
N THR A 307 -3.84 -12.82 12.74
CA THR A 307 -4.44 -14.03 12.17
C THR A 307 -3.38 -14.81 11.39
N PRO A 308 -3.45 -16.16 11.34
CA PRO A 308 -2.48 -16.95 10.56
C PRO A 308 -2.39 -16.51 9.11
N ALA A 309 -1.17 -16.56 8.56
CA ALA A 309 -0.94 -16.30 7.14
C ALA A 309 -1.52 -17.46 6.31
N VAL A 310 -2.00 -17.14 5.11
CA VAL A 310 -2.49 -18.15 4.16
C VAL A 310 -1.35 -19.08 3.75
N THR A 311 -1.64 -20.39 3.74
CA THR A 311 -0.66 -21.44 3.47
C THR A 311 -0.86 -22.10 2.10
N ALA A 312 0.11 -22.95 1.71
CA ALA A 312 0.03 -23.76 0.52
C ALA A 312 -1.22 -24.64 0.50
N ALA A 313 -1.59 -25.24 1.64
CA ALA A 313 -2.78 -26.06 1.79
C ALA A 313 -4.08 -25.38 1.36
N GLU A 314 -4.14 -24.05 1.52
CA GLU A 314 -5.34 -23.25 1.20
C GLU A 314 -5.43 -22.86 -0.28
N ILE A 315 -4.29 -22.81 -1.00
CA ILE A 315 -4.26 -22.35 -2.40
C ILE A 315 -3.84 -23.44 -3.40
N MET A 316 -3.36 -24.61 -2.93
CA MET A 316 -2.92 -25.67 -3.80
C MET A 316 -4.08 -26.35 -4.54
N SER A 317 -3.83 -26.74 -5.78
CA SER A 317 -4.73 -27.61 -6.55
C SER A 317 -4.59 -29.05 -6.11
N GLN A 318 -5.72 -29.70 -5.83
CA GLN A 318 -5.83 -31.13 -5.49
C GLN A 318 -7.15 -31.74 -6.02
N PRO A 319 -7.21 -33.07 -6.31
CA PRO A 319 -6.13 -34.06 -6.25
C PRO A 319 -5.09 -33.85 -7.35
N VAL A 320 -3.82 -34.14 -7.02
CA VAL A 320 -2.70 -33.91 -7.94
C VAL A 320 -2.74 -34.87 -9.12
N LYS A 321 -2.73 -34.33 -10.34
CA LYS A 321 -2.52 -35.10 -11.56
C LYS A 321 -1.04 -35.41 -11.71
N HIS A 322 -0.69 -36.65 -11.92
CA HIS A 322 0.69 -37.16 -12.01
C HIS A 322 0.86 -38.19 -13.11
N ILE A 323 2.09 -38.56 -13.39
CA ILE A 323 2.44 -39.61 -14.32
C ILE A 323 3.45 -40.59 -13.68
N HIS A 324 3.41 -41.86 -14.07
CA HIS A 324 4.39 -42.83 -13.61
C HIS A 324 5.72 -42.68 -14.37
N GLN A 325 6.85 -42.90 -13.70
CA GLN A 325 8.19 -42.71 -14.27
C GLN A 325 8.48 -43.58 -15.52
N ASP A 326 7.80 -44.71 -15.66
CA ASP A 326 7.97 -45.64 -16.78
C ASP A 326 6.97 -45.40 -17.92
N ALA A 327 6.02 -44.49 -17.76
CA ALA A 327 5.14 -44.06 -18.85
C ALA A 327 5.95 -43.50 -20.02
N SER A 328 5.52 -43.68 -21.26
CA SER A 328 6.19 -43.10 -22.42
C SER A 328 5.95 -41.61 -22.52
N LEU A 329 6.84 -40.88 -23.21
CA LEU A 329 6.64 -39.46 -23.53
C LEU A 329 5.39 -39.24 -24.38
N MET A 330 5.01 -40.18 -25.24
CA MET A 330 3.80 -40.13 -26.06
C MET A 330 2.55 -40.16 -25.18
N GLU A 331 2.44 -41.15 -24.30
CA GLU A 331 1.32 -41.26 -23.34
C GLU A 331 1.23 -39.99 -22.46
N THR A 332 2.37 -39.51 -21.97
CA THR A 332 2.45 -38.32 -21.15
C THR A 332 1.98 -37.08 -21.92
N SER A 333 2.39 -36.95 -23.20
CA SER A 333 1.96 -35.84 -24.05
C SER A 333 0.45 -35.83 -24.26
N LEU A 334 -0.14 -36.96 -24.58
CA LEU A 334 -1.58 -37.13 -24.78
C LEU A 334 -2.35 -36.85 -23.46
N TYR A 335 -1.80 -37.30 -22.33
CA TYR A 335 -2.41 -37.07 -21.04
C TYR A 335 -2.38 -35.60 -20.67
N MET A 336 -1.24 -34.89 -20.84
CA MET A 336 -1.10 -33.46 -20.62
C MET A 336 -2.09 -32.65 -21.48
N GLU A 337 -2.23 -33.02 -22.77
CA GLU A 337 -3.18 -32.41 -23.69
C GLU A 337 -4.63 -32.58 -23.18
N LYS A 338 -5.01 -33.82 -22.84
CA LYS A 338 -6.34 -34.16 -22.33
C LYS A 338 -6.75 -33.33 -21.09
N ILE A 339 -5.80 -33.09 -20.18
CA ILE A 339 -6.06 -32.38 -18.93
C ILE A 339 -5.67 -30.87 -18.99
N SER A 340 -5.20 -30.41 -20.16
CA SER A 340 -4.74 -29.00 -20.36
C SER A 340 -3.63 -28.58 -19.39
N HIS A 341 -2.68 -29.44 -19.09
CA HIS A 341 -1.57 -29.17 -18.19
C HIS A 341 -0.23 -29.06 -18.94
N THR A 342 0.65 -28.20 -18.45
CA THR A 342 1.96 -27.93 -19.04
C THR A 342 3.11 -28.62 -18.29
N GLY A 343 2.82 -29.25 -17.17
CA GLY A 343 3.77 -29.99 -16.35
C GLY A 343 3.09 -30.94 -15.39
N LEU A 344 3.76 -32.05 -15.06
CA LEU A 344 3.26 -33.07 -14.14
C LEU A 344 4.34 -33.54 -13.19
N PRO A 345 4.03 -33.78 -11.91
CA PRO A 345 4.84 -34.59 -11.02
C PRO A 345 5.00 -36.01 -11.59
N VAL A 346 6.20 -36.53 -11.47
CA VAL A 346 6.50 -37.92 -11.86
C VAL A 346 6.68 -38.74 -10.61
N LEU A 347 5.88 -39.83 -10.49
CA LEU A 347 5.92 -40.71 -9.34
C LEU A 347 6.64 -42.02 -9.68
N GLY A 348 7.37 -42.51 -8.68
CA GLY A 348 8.00 -43.85 -8.72
C GLY A 348 7.04 -44.98 -8.34
N ASN A 349 7.60 -46.19 -8.18
CA ASN A 349 6.83 -47.39 -7.84
C ASN A 349 6.14 -47.29 -6.46
N ASP A 350 6.76 -46.57 -5.51
CA ASP A 350 6.24 -46.41 -4.15
C ASP A 350 5.36 -45.16 -4.03
N LEU A 351 4.91 -44.59 -5.16
CA LEU A 351 4.13 -43.34 -5.25
C LEU A 351 4.86 -42.09 -4.67
N ASN A 352 6.15 -42.19 -4.49
CA ASN A 352 7.01 -41.08 -4.10
C ASN A 352 7.34 -40.17 -5.30
N LEU A 353 7.61 -38.90 -5.04
CA LEU A 353 8.00 -37.93 -6.07
C LEU A 353 9.46 -38.21 -6.53
N VAL A 354 9.65 -38.60 -7.79
CA VAL A 354 10.97 -38.93 -8.36
C VAL A 354 11.42 -37.93 -9.43
N GLY A 355 10.51 -37.11 -9.94
CA GLY A 355 10.82 -36.15 -10.99
C GLY A 355 9.67 -35.21 -11.29
N PHE A 356 9.92 -34.26 -12.18
CA PHE A 356 8.93 -33.39 -12.78
C PHE A 356 9.12 -33.33 -14.29
N ILE A 357 8.06 -33.49 -15.07
CA ILE A 357 8.09 -33.48 -16.53
C ILE A 357 7.27 -32.30 -17.05
N THR A 358 7.80 -31.59 -18.03
CA THR A 358 7.14 -30.42 -18.64
C THR A 358 6.95 -30.60 -20.14
N LEU A 359 6.09 -29.81 -20.76
CA LEU A 359 5.94 -29.80 -22.23
C LEU A 359 7.27 -29.51 -22.92
N ARG A 360 8.19 -28.73 -22.32
CA ARG A 360 9.52 -28.51 -22.87
C ARG A 360 10.33 -29.78 -22.96
N ASP A 361 10.20 -30.66 -22.00
CA ASP A 361 10.91 -31.97 -21.99
C ASP A 361 10.28 -32.93 -23.00
N ILE A 362 8.95 -32.95 -23.12
CA ILE A 362 8.25 -33.67 -24.21
C ILE A 362 8.74 -33.18 -25.59
N MET A 363 8.89 -31.87 -25.78
CA MET A 363 9.41 -31.32 -27.04
C MET A 363 10.86 -31.72 -27.35
N LYS A 364 11.73 -31.88 -26.32
CA LYS A 364 13.08 -32.44 -26.48
C LYS A 364 13.02 -33.88 -26.98
N GLY A 365 12.20 -34.74 -26.37
CA GLY A 365 11.99 -36.12 -26.79
C GLY A 365 11.43 -36.21 -28.22
N ARG A 366 10.49 -35.36 -28.58
CA ARG A 366 9.94 -35.27 -29.96
C ARG A 366 11.01 -34.92 -30.99
N ARG A 367 11.86 -33.91 -30.71
CA ARG A 367 12.97 -33.53 -31.59
C ARG A 367 14.00 -34.66 -31.76
N ALA A 368 14.22 -35.43 -30.68
CA ALA A 368 15.10 -36.60 -30.70
C ALA A 368 14.46 -37.84 -31.32
N GLN A 369 13.21 -37.79 -31.76
CA GLN A 369 12.42 -38.93 -32.28
C GLN A 369 12.27 -40.10 -31.25
N GLN A 370 12.25 -39.75 -29.95
CA GLN A 370 12.22 -40.70 -28.84
C GLN A 370 10.90 -40.65 -28.05
N MET A 371 9.78 -40.47 -28.70
CA MET A 371 8.48 -40.39 -28.03
C MET A 371 8.06 -41.68 -27.30
N HIS A 372 8.71 -42.81 -27.61
CA HIS A 372 8.52 -44.10 -26.90
C HIS A 372 9.40 -44.27 -25.66
N ALA A 373 10.36 -43.33 -25.44
CA ALA A 373 11.21 -43.38 -24.27
C ALA A 373 10.41 -43.11 -22.98
N PRO A 374 10.80 -43.74 -21.85
CA PRO A 374 10.13 -43.51 -20.58
C PRO A 374 10.41 -42.12 -20.06
N VAL A 375 9.43 -41.52 -19.33
CA VAL A 375 9.49 -40.17 -18.72
C VAL A 375 10.76 -39.96 -17.88
N LYS A 376 11.20 -41.01 -17.14
CA LYS A 376 12.41 -40.97 -16.31
C LYS A 376 13.69 -40.61 -17.06
N ALA A 377 13.72 -40.74 -18.39
CA ALA A 377 14.86 -40.37 -19.23
C ALA A 377 14.91 -38.88 -19.56
N TYR A 378 13.80 -38.18 -19.45
CA TYR A 378 13.67 -36.76 -19.85
C TYR A 378 13.25 -35.84 -18.71
N MET A 379 12.67 -36.33 -17.61
CA MET A 379 12.23 -35.58 -16.47
C MET A 379 13.38 -34.86 -15.76
N SER A 380 13.09 -33.70 -15.14
CA SER A 380 13.98 -33.12 -14.16
C SER A 380 13.91 -33.90 -12.84
N ARG A 381 15.08 -34.21 -12.28
CA ARG A 381 15.19 -34.86 -10.96
C ARG A 381 15.47 -33.88 -9.83
N ASN A 382 15.98 -32.73 -10.16
CA ASN A 382 16.16 -31.64 -9.19
C ASN A 382 14.84 -30.88 -9.06
N ILE A 383 14.00 -31.30 -8.11
CA ILE A 383 12.66 -30.81 -7.91
C ILE A 383 12.68 -29.90 -6.68
N ILE A 384 12.21 -28.67 -6.88
CA ILE A 384 11.92 -27.76 -5.76
C ILE A 384 10.52 -28.11 -5.24
N THR A 385 10.42 -28.37 -3.96
CA THR A 385 9.16 -28.72 -3.27
C THR A 385 9.01 -27.91 -1.99
N THR A 386 7.82 -27.88 -1.46
CA THR A 386 7.57 -27.29 -0.12
C THR A 386 6.44 -28.07 0.58
N GLY A 387 6.24 -27.83 1.88
CA GLY A 387 5.17 -28.44 2.66
C GLY A 387 3.86 -27.67 2.60
N PRO A 388 2.73 -28.30 3.03
CA PRO A 388 1.40 -27.68 3.05
C PRO A 388 1.32 -26.44 3.95
N GLU A 389 2.14 -26.35 4.99
CA GLU A 389 2.20 -25.23 5.93
C GLU A 389 3.02 -24.03 5.42
N SER A 390 3.64 -24.16 4.22
CA SER A 390 4.39 -23.04 3.65
C SER A 390 3.48 -21.89 3.30
N THR A 391 3.87 -20.69 3.71
CA THR A 391 3.09 -19.47 3.44
C THR A 391 3.11 -19.08 1.97
N VAL A 392 2.10 -18.36 1.52
CA VAL A 392 2.04 -17.81 0.16
C VAL A 392 3.28 -16.99 -0.18
N TRP A 393 3.88 -16.34 0.80
CA TRP A 393 5.13 -15.61 0.61
C TRP A 393 6.30 -16.55 0.27
N ASN A 394 6.46 -17.65 1.02
CA ASN A 394 7.49 -18.66 0.72
C ASN A 394 7.28 -19.28 -0.67
N ILE A 395 6.03 -19.49 -1.05
CA ILE A 395 5.67 -19.98 -2.38
C ILE A 395 6.10 -18.99 -3.46
N GLU A 396 5.84 -17.70 -3.25
CA GLU A 396 6.27 -16.62 -4.14
C GLU A 396 7.80 -16.65 -4.33
N GLU A 397 8.54 -16.71 -3.24
CA GLU A 397 10.00 -16.77 -3.26
C GLU A 397 10.51 -17.96 -4.04
N LEU A 398 9.97 -19.16 -3.78
CA LEU A 398 10.37 -20.39 -4.48
C LEU A 398 10.06 -20.33 -5.98
N LEU A 399 8.86 -19.88 -6.36
CA LEU A 399 8.45 -19.80 -7.77
C LEU A 399 9.32 -18.81 -8.57
N PHE A 400 9.67 -17.65 -7.96
CA PHE A 400 10.40 -16.61 -8.68
C PHE A 400 11.91 -16.77 -8.60
N ASN A 401 12.50 -17.07 -7.44
CA ASN A 401 13.95 -17.23 -7.30
C ASN A 401 14.49 -18.43 -8.08
N HIS A 402 13.71 -19.53 -8.15
CA HIS A 402 14.08 -20.71 -8.94
C HIS A 402 13.54 -20.68 -10.36
N ASN A 403 12.81 -19.64 -10.75
CA ASN A 403 12.17 -19.49 -12.07
C ASN A 403 11.36 -20.73 -12.49
N ILE A 404 10.60 -21.31 -11.56
CA ILE A 404 9.74 -22.49 -11.81
C ILE A 404 8.29 -22.06 -11.99
N GLY A 405 7.55 -22.81 -12.81
CA GLY A 405 6.12 -22.57 -13.06
C GLY A 405 5.18 -23.44 -12.21
N HIS A 406 5.72 -24.48 -11.58
CA HIS A 406 4.98 -25.46 -10.81
C HIS A 406 5.76 -25.82 -9.57
N LEU A 407 5.11 -25.82 -8.42
CA LEU A 407 5.68 -26.15 -7.12
C LEU A 407 4.89 -27.29 -6.50
N PRO A 408 5.41 -28.54 -6.51
CA PRO A 408 4.78 -29.65 -5.82
C PRO A 408 4.79 -29.43 -4.31
N ILE A 409 3.66 -29.68 -3.67
CA ILE A 409 3.49 -29.67 -2.23
C ILE A 409 3.60 -31.08 -1.72
N VAL A 410 4.53 -31.32 -0.82
CA VAL A 410 4.89 -32.64 -0.34
C VAL A 410 4.70 -32.72 1.17
N GLU A 411 4.07 -33.81 1.61
CA GLU A 411 3.90 -34.17 3.03
C GLU A 411 4.20 -35.66 3.16
N ASP A 412 5.02 -36.05 4.11
CA ASP A 412 5.45 -37.46 4.33
C ASP A 412 5.91 -38.16 3.04
N ASP A 413 6.77 -37.50 2.26
CA ASP A 413 7.31 -37.96 0.96
C ASP A 413 6.26 -38.17 -0.15
N LYS A 414 5.01 -37.77 0.07
CA LYS A 414 3.93 -37.86 -0.91
C LYS A 414 3.53 -36.50 -1.43
N VAL A 415 3.23 -36.41 -2.71
CA VAL A 415 2.68 -35.18 -3.32
C VAL A 415 1.22 -35.05 -2.93
N VAL A 416 0.91 -34.04 -2.09
CA VAL A 416 -0.45 -33.77 -1.60
C VAL A 416 -1.14 -32.64 -2.39
N GLY A 417 -0.37 -31.78 -3.04
CA GLY A 417 -0.88 -30.67 -3.82
C GLY A 417 0.13 -30.16 -4.85
N ILE A 418 -0.30 -29.22 -5.65
CA ILE A 418 0.57 -28.47 -6.57
C ILE A 418 0.12 -27.00 -6.57
N VAL A 419 1.06 -26.08 -6.52
CA VAL A 419 0.81 -24.65 -6.70
C VAL A 419 1.52 -24.20 -7.96
N THR A 420 0.80 -23.53 -8.85
CA THR A 420 1.37 -22.94 -10.06
C THR A 420 1.47 -21.41 -9.92
N ARG A 421 2.22 -20.77 -10.86
CA ARG A 421 2.21 -19.30 -10.95
C ARG A 421 0.80 -18.73 -11.16
N THR A 422 -0.07 -19.46 -11.85
CA THR A 422 -1.46 -19.05 -12.07
C THR A 422 -2.23 -19.07 -10.75
N ASP A 423 -2.16 -20.16 -9.97
CA ASP A 423 -2.82 -20.25 -8.65
C ASP A 423 -2.38 -19.12 -7.73
N PHE A 424 -1.07 -18.83 -7.71
CA PHE A 424 -0.51 -17.72 -6.95
C PHE A 424 -1.05 -16.35 -7.41
N LEU A 425 -1.10 -16.09 -8.73
CA LEU A 425 -1.61 -14.83 -9.27
C LEU A 425 -3.12 -14.70 -9.07
N ASP A 426 -3.88 -15.77 -9.19
CA ASP A 426 -5.32 -15.78 -8.95
C ASP A 426 -5.65 -15.55 -7.48
N HIS A 427 -4.83 -16.10 -6.57
CA HIS A 427 -4.92 -15.77 -5.15
C HIS A 427 -4.68 -14.28 -4.89
N LYS A 428 -3.68 -13.67 -5.54
CA LYS A 428 -3.44 -12.21 -5.43
C LYS A 428 -4.60 -11.39 -6.01
N ARG A 429 -5.20 -11.83 -7.13
CA ARG A 429 -6.33 -11.14 -7.79
C ARG A 429 -7.64 -11.29 -7.03
N SER A 430 -7.95 -12.49 -6.52
CA SER A 430 -9.20 -12.74 -5.78
C SER A 430 -9.32 -11.87 -4.52
N ARG A 431 -8.19 -11.53 -3.90
CA ARG A 431 -8.15 -10.58 -2.78
C ARG A 431 -8.46 -9.14 -3.21
N SER A 432 -8.11 -8.75 -4.43
CA SER A 432 -8.48 -7.44 -4.99
C SER A 432 -9.96 -7.41 -5.43
N SER A 433 -10.50 -8.51 -5.95
CA SER A 433 -11.89 -8.63 -6.39
C SER A 433 -12.89 -8.80 -5.22
N THR A 434 -12.49 -9.37 -4.10
CA THR A 434 -13.32 -9.42 -2.88
C THR A 434 -13.60 -8.01 -2.37
N ARG A 435 -12.65 -7.09 -2.51
CA ARG A 435 -12.85 -5.67 -2.22
C ARG A 435 -13.85 -5.03 -3.20
N GLN A 436 -13.81 -5.36 -4.48
CA GLN A 436 -14.80 -4.92 -5.47
C GLN A 436 -16.21 -5.47 -5.17
N ALA A 437 -16.32 -6.75 -4.77
CA ALA A 437 -17.58 -7.35 -4.38
C ALA A 437 -18.16 -6.74 -3.09
N VAL A 438 -17.33 -6.44 -2.11
CA VAL A 438 -17.73 -5.72 -0.89
C VAL A 438 -18.18 -4.30 -1.22
N LEU A 439 -17.50 -3.60 -2.13
CA LEU A 439 -17.91 -2.27 -2.59
C LEU A 439 -19.23 -2.32 -3.40
N GLN A 440 -19.46 -3.38 -4.18
CA GLN A 440 -20.73 -3.61 -4.89
C GLN A 440 -21.89 -3.95 -3.93
N ASP A 441 -21.64 -4.76 -2.90
CA ASP A 441 -22.63 -5.08 -1.86
C ASP A 441 -23.00 -3.85 -1.00
N MET A 442 -22.07 -2.88 -0.91
CA MET A 442 -22.29 -1.58 -0.26
C MET A 442 -22.97 -0.55 -1.18
N GLY A 443 -23.41 -0.94 -2.39
CA GLY A 443 -24.12 -0.07 -3.33
C GLY A 443 -23.24 0.99 -4.02
N LEU A 444 -21.92 0.83 -3.99
CA LEU A 444 -20.98 1.67 -4.69
C LEU A 444 -20.72 1.10 -6.09
N ASP A 445 -21.28 1.75 -7.11
CA ASP A 445 -21.24 1.33 -8.53
C ASP A 445 -19.79 1.33 -9.06
N VAL A 446 -19.19 0.15 -9.16
CA VAL A 446 -17.97 -0.06 -9.94
C VAL A 446 -18.41 -0.33 -11.37
N LYS A 447 -18.39 0.67 -12.25
CA LYS A 447 -18.66 0.49 -13.67
C LYS A 447 -17.64 -0.50 -14.24
N GLU A 448 -18.17 -1.58 -14.82
CA GLU A 448 -17.36 -2.52 -15.62
C GLU A 448 -16.58 -1.79 -16.72
N PRO A 449 -15.35 -2.20 -17.01
CA PRO A 449 -14.64 -1.66 -18.17
C PRO A 449 -15.38 -2.07 -19.44
N VAL A 450 -15.78 -1.08 -20.21
CA VAL A 450 -16.43 -1.22 -21.53
C VAL A 450 -15.53 -2.06 -22.44
N GLY A 451 -16.16 -3.09 -23.01
CA GLY A 451 -15.62 -4.20 -23.76
C GLY A 451 -14.51 -3.96 -24.78
N SER A 452 -13.79 -5.03 -24.91
CA SER A 452 -13.08 -5.58 -26.07
C SER A 452 -13.04 -4.76 -27.36
N TYR A 453 -11.83 -4.44 -27.76
CA TYR A 453 -11.39 -4.51 -29.16
C TYR A 453 -10.09 -5.27 -29.26
#